data_804e736dd93ceef3773f35b72bd4f789
#
_entry.id   804e736dd93ceef3773f35b72bd4f789
#
_cell.length_a   1.000
_cell.length_b   1.000
_cell.length_c   1.000
_cell.angle_alpha   90.00
_cell.angle_beta   90.00
_cell.angle_gamma   90.00
#
_symmetry.space_group_name_H-M   'P 1'
#
loop_
_entity.id
_entity.type
_entity.pdbx_description
1 polymer ?
#
loop_
_entity_poly.entity_id
_entity_poly.type
_entity_poly.pdbx_seq_one_letter_code
_entity_poly.pdbx_strand_id
1 'polypeptide(L)'
;MRRYSIKRGHKVDLDKLVKKYFGIETNVEEGTKFKVNGIGEIYMKKEKNCIIIDIIPPKKVEASYEILKKWNDFLFEATGRTAKERKKLMEKEVMK
;
A
#
# COMPACT_ATOMS: atom_id res chain seq x y z
N MET A 1 1.28 -4.84 10.87
CA MET A 1 0.94 -3.49 10.40
C MET A 1 2.20 -2.78 9.94
N ARG A 2 2.18 -2.24 8.74
CA ARG A 2 3.34 -1.52 8.19
C ARG A 2 2.97 -0.07 7.91
N ARG A 3 3.94 0.81 8.10
CA ARG A 3 3.78 2.23 7.83
C ARG A 3 4.67 2.62 6.64
N TYR A 4 4.05 3.15 5.60
CA TYR A 4 4.76 3.59 4.40
C TYR A 4 4.81 5.12 4.39
N SER A 5 6.01 5.66 4.42
CA SER A 5 6.21 7.12 4.40
C SER A 5 5.92 7.69 3.00
N ILE A 6 5.13 8.75 2.96
CA ILE A 6 4.84 9.45 1.71
C ILE A 6 5.95 10.46 1.46
N LYS A 7 6.46 10.50 0.23
CA LYS A 7 7.51 11.44 -0.15
C LYS A 7 7.02 12.88 0.01
N ARG A 8 7.87 13.74 0.57
CA ARG A 8 7.54 15.14 0.78
C ARG A 8 7.16 15.82 -0.52
N GLY A 9 6.02 16.53 -0.50
CA GLY A 9 5.51 17.20 -1.68
C GLY A 9 4.71 16.31 -2.63
N HIS A 10 4.66 15.00 -2.38
CA HIS A 10 3.88 14.08 -3.18
C HIS A 10 2.41 14.12 -2.74
N LYS A 11 1.55 14.53 -3.63
CA LYS A 11 0.12 14.58 -3.38
C LYS A 11 -0.61 13.63 -4.31
N VAL A 12 -1.43 12.76 -3.74
CA VAL A 12 -2.20 11.79 -4.49
C VAL A 12 -3.52 11.52 -3.80
N ASP A 13 -4.56 11.24 -4.57
CA ASP A 13 -5.85 10.81 -4.06
C ASP A 13 -5.83 9.28 -3.96
N LEU A 14 -5.66 8.77 -2.74
CA LEU A 14 -5.57 7.33 -2.49
C LEU A 14 -6.85 6.60 -2.87
N ASP A 15 -8.01 7.21 -2.63
CA ASP A 15 -9.28 6.60 -2.99
C ASP A 15 -9.39 6.38 -4.50
N LYS A 16 -8.95 7.36 -5.29
CA LYS A 16 -8.91 7.24 -6.73
C LYS A 16 -7.90 6.18 -7.19
N LEU A 17 -6.75 6.09 -6.52
CA LEU A 17 -5.75 5.07 -6.82
C LEU A 17 -6.26 3.66 -6.55
N VAL A 18 -6.91 3.45 -5.41
CA VAL A 18 -7.49 2.15 -5.09
C VAL A 18 -8.54 1.75 -6.14
N LYS A 19 -9.38 2.69 -6.53
CA LYS A 19 -10.38 2.45 -7.58
C LYS A 19 -9.72 2.14 -8.93
N LYS A 20 -8.68 2.87 -9.28
CA LYS A 20 -7.94 2.66 -10.53
C LYS A 20 -7.29 1.28 -10.60
N TYR A 21 -6.63 0.86 -9.52
CA TYR A 21 -5.87 -0.39 -9.51
C TYR A 21 -6.71 -1.61 -9.15
N PHE A 22 -7.68 -1.45 -8.26
CA PHE A 22 -8.43 -2.59 -7.71
C PHE A 22 -9.93 -2.53 -7.98
N GLY A 23 -10.43 -1.41 -8.53
CA GLY A 23 -11.84 -1.25 -8.85
C GLY A 23 -12.77 -1.15 -7.63
N ILE A 24 -12.23 -0.74 -6.49
CA ILE A 24 -12.94 -0.69 -5.21
C ILE A 24 -13.08 0.77 -4.75
N GLU A 25 -14.26 1.16 -4.31
CA GLU A 25 -14.47 2.45 -3.69
C GLU A 25 -14.16 2.36 -2.20
N THR A 26 -13.32 3.28 -1.71
CA THR A 26 -12.82 3.27 -0.34
C THR A 26 -12.78 4.66 0.24
N ASN A 27 -12.64 4.75 1.57
CA ASN A 27 -12.33 5.99 2.26
C ASN A 27 -11.09 5.78 3.11
N VAL A 28 -9.92 5.97 2.49
CA VAL A 28 -8.63 5.68 3.10
C VAL A 28 -8.33 6.63 4.26
N GLU A 29 -8.83 7.85 4.23
CA GLU A 29 -8.61 8.82 5.34
C GLU A 29 -9.25 8.36 6.65
N GLU A 30 -10.41 7.73 6.58
CA GLU A 30 -11.08 7.19 7.76
C GLU A 30 -10.64 5.78 8.10
N GLY A 31 -9.95 5.12 7.20
CA GLY A 31 -9.57 3.72 7.33
C GLY A 31 -10.55 2.83 6.60
N THR A 32 -10.03 1.93 5.79
CA THR A 32 -10.86 1.05 4.97
C THR A 32 -10.28 -0.35 4.93
N LYS A 33 -11.17 -1.33 4.80
CA LYS A 33 -10.79 -2.73 4.57
C LYS A 33 -11.32 -3.17 3.22
N PHE A 34 -10.47 -3.86 2.48
CA PHE A 34 -10.90 -4.47 1.22
C PHE A 34 -10.08 -5.72 0.96
N LYS A 35 -10.58 -6.56 0.07
CA LYS A 35 -9.96 -7.83 -0.26
C LYS A 35 -9.45 -7.80 -1.70
N VAL A 36 -8.19 -8.21 -1.89
CA VAL A 36 -7.59 -8.32 -3.21
C VAL A 36 -7.17 -9.77 -3.44
N ASN A 37 -7.61 -10.34 -4.55
CA ASN A 37 -7.23 -11.71 -4.91
C ASN A 37 -5.72 -11.82 -5.05
N GLY A 38 -5.12 -12.81 -4.40
CA GLY A 38 -3.68 -13.02 -4.43
C GLY A 38 -2.90 -12.26 -3.36
N ILE A 39 -3.49 -11.28 -2.71
CA ILE A 39 -2.83 -10.51 -1.65
C ILE A 39 -3.49 -10.79 -0.29
N GLY A 40 -4.80 -10.87 -0.24
CA GLY A 40 -5.59 -11.12 0.97
C GLY A 40 -6.42 -9.93 1.39
N GLU A 41 -6.76 -9.87 2.68
CA GLU A 41 -7.47 -8.73 3.23
C GLU A 41 -6.50 -7.60 3.55
N ILE A 42 -6.84 -6.39 3.11
CA ILE A 42 -6.00 -5.22 3.29
C ILE A 42 -6.77 -4.19 4.10
N TYR A 43 -6.17 -3.75 5.20
CA TYR A 43 -6.62 -2.56 5.92
C TYR A 43 -5.68 -1.42 5.56
N MET A 44 -6.24 -0.27 5.18
CA MET A 44 -5.45 0.88 4.76
C MET A 44 -6.01 2.14 5.38
N LYS A 45 -5.12 2.95 5.96
CA LYS A 45 -5.49 4.24 6.54
C LYS A 45 -4.40 5.25 6.24
N LYS A 46 -4.81 6.43 5.77
CA LYS A 46 -3.87 7.52 5.54
C LYS A 46 -3.72 8.35 6.83
N GLU A 47 -2.49 8.59 7.22
CA GLU A 47 -2.13 9.57 8.24
C GLU A 47 -1.40 10.75 7.59
N LYS A 48 -0.98 11.73 8.37
CA LYS A 48 -0.42 13.01 7.84
C LYS A 48 0.60 12.83 6.72
N ASN A 49 1.61 12.01 6.94
CA ASN A 49 2.72 11.83 5.99
C ASN A 49 2.99 10.36 5.70
N CYS A 50 2.06 9.48 6.01
CA CYS A 50 2.27 8.06 5.82
C CYS A 50 0.94 7.33 5.58
N ILE A 51 1.07 6.11 5.08
CA ILE A 51 -0.05 5.21 4.88
C ILE A 51 0.19 3.99 5.77
N ILE A 52 -0.78 3.67 6.61
CA ILE A 52 -0.73 2.46 7.43
C ILE A 52 -1.43 1.35 6.68
N ILE A 53 -0.74 0.25 6.47
CA ILE A 53 -1.27 -0.90 5.75
C ILE A 53 -1.08 -2.15 6.57
N ASP A 54 -2.16 -2.89 6.79
CA ASP A 54 -2.14 -4.19 7.44
C ASP A 54 -2.70 -5.22 6.46
N ILE A 55 -1.95 -6.27 6.20
CA ILE A 55 -2.34 -7.29 5.24
C ILE A 55 -2.51 -8.62 5.97
N ILE A 56 -3.69 -9.22 5.83
CA ILE A 56 -3.96 -10.55 6.33
C ILE A 56 -3.88 -11.49 5.13
N PRO A 57 -2.84 -12.32 5.02
CA PRO A 57 -2.67 -13.18 3.86
C PRO A 57 -3.76 -14.26 3.78
N PRO A 58 -4.14 -14.70 2.57
CA PRO A 58 -5.09 -15.79 2.43
C PRO A 58 -4.45 -17.13 2.83
N LYS A 59 -5.28 -18.14 3.12
CA LYS A 59 -4.78 -19.47 3.49
C LYS A 59 -3.94 -20.11 2.39
N LYS A 60 -4.24 -19.84 1.13
CA LYS A 60 -3.40 -20.25 0.00
C LYS A 60 -2.86 -18.99 -0.67
N VAL A 61 -1.53 -18.89 -0.72
CA VAL A 61 -0.88 -17.77 -1.37
C VAL A 61 -0.73 -18.11 -2.85
N GLU A 62 -1.59 -17.56 -3.69
CA GLU A 62 -1.50 -17.68 -5.15
C GLU A 62 -1.18 -16.31 -5.74
N ALA A 63 -0.13 -15.67 -5.22
CA ALA A 63 0.29 -14.36 -5.72
C ALA A 63 0.98 -14.55 -7.08
N SER A 64 0.33 -14.09 -8.15
CA SER A 64 0.95 -14.06 -9.45
C SER A 64 1.90 -12.87 -9.53
N TYR A 65 2.88 -12.93 -10.45
CA TYR A 65 3.79 -11.83 -10.70
C TYR A 65 3.03 -10.54 -11.04
N GLU A 66 1.97 -10.65 -11.83
CA GLU A 66 1.15 -9.50 -12.24
C GLU A 66 0.50 -8.79 -11.07
N ILE A 67 -0.02 -9.56 -10.10
CA ILE A 67 -0.65 -8.99 -8.92
C ILE A 67 0.40 -8.28 -8.05
N LEU A 68 1.57 -8.87 -7.86
CA LEU A 68 2.65 -8.26 -7.09
C LEU A 68 3.16 -6.99 -7.76
N LYS A 69 3.29 -7.00 -9.08
CA LYS A 69 3.69 -5.82 -9.84
C LYS A 69 2.66 -4.71 -9.69
N LYS A 70 1.38 -5.05 -9.81
CA LYS A 70 0.29 -4.10 -9.65
C LYS A 70 0.29 -3.47 -8.25
N TRP A 71 0.52 -4.27 -7.22
CA TRP A 71 0.63 -3.80 -5.85
C TRP A 71 1.81 -2.84 -5.66
N ASN A 72 2.97 -3.19 -6.21
CA ASN A 72 4.14 -2.31 -6.15
C ASN A 72 3.94 -1.01 -6.91
N ASP A 73 3.30 -1.06 -8.08
CA ASP A 73 2.97 0.15 -8.84
C ASP A 73 2.00 1.05 -8.07
N PHE A 74 1.02 0.44 -7.41
CA PHE A 74 0.12 1.17 -6.53
C PHE A 74 0.87 1.88 -5.41
N LEU A 75 1.76 1.18 -4.72
CA LEU A 75 2.55 1.76 -3.64
C LEU A 75 3.46 2.87 -4.15
N PHE A 76 4.05 2.71 -5.33
CA PHE A 76 4.86 3.75 -5.94
C PHE A 76 4.05 5.04 -6.17
N GLU A 77 2.88 4.94 -6.78
CA GLU A 77 2.02 6.10 -7.01
C GLU A 77 1.49 6.69 -5.70
N ALA A 78 1.19 5.84 -4.72
CA ALA A 78 0.65 6.28 -3.44
C ALA A 78 1.66 7.02 -2.58
N THR A 79 2.91 6.57 -2.59
CA THR A 79 3.96 7.13 -1.73
C THR A 79 4.94 8.04 -2.47
N GLY A 80 5.02 7.95 -3.80
CA GLY A 80 6.03 8.62 -4.59
C GLY A 80 7.42 8.02 -4.43
N ARG A 81 7.53 6.80 -3.86
CA ARG A 81 8.79 6.13 -3.61
C ARG A 81 8.84 4.79 -4.32
N THR A 82 9.99 4.46 -4.91
CA THR A 82 10.21 3.15 -5.53
C THR A 82 10.29 2.06 -4.47
N ALA A 83 10.17 0.79 -4.90
CA ALA A 83 10.32 -0.35 -4.00
C ALA A 83 11.69 -0.34 -3.31
N LYS A 84 12.73 0.06 -4.04
CA LYS A 84 14.09 0.18 -3.51
C LYS A 84 14.19 1.23 -2.41
N GLU A 85 13.58 2.39 -2.61
CA GLU A 85 13.55 3.45 -1.61
C GLU A 85 12.78 3.03 -0.36
N ARG A 86 11.63 2.35 -0.52
CA ARG A 86 10.86 1.86 0.61
C ARG A 86 11.64 0.83 1.42
N LYS A 87 12.37 -0.05 0.74
CA LYS A 87 13.21 -1.05 1.41
C LYS A 87 14.31 -0.39 2.24
N LYS A 88 14.96 0.63 1.70
CA LYS A 88 15.99 1.37 2.45
C LYS A 88 15.44 2.03 3.72
N LEU A 89 14.25 2.61 3.64
CA LEU A 89 13.62 3.23 4.80
C LEU A 89 13.29 2.21 5.87
N MET A 90 12.79 1.04 5.48
CA MET A 90 12.50 -0.04 6.41
C MET A 90 13.77 -0.56 7.10
N GLU A 91 14.86 -0.71 6.34
CA GLU A 91 16.16 -1.14 6.90
C GLU A 91 16.68 -0.15 7.92
N LYS A 92 16.54 1.16 7.67
CA LYS A 92 16.94 2.19 8.63
C LYS A 92 16.14 2.11 9.93
N GLU A 93 14.84 1.84 9.84
CA GLU A 93 14.00 1.70 11.03
C GLU A 93 14.37 0.48 11.87
N VAL A 94 14.74 -0.61 11.21
CA VAL A 94 15.10 -1.87 11.89
C VAL A 94 16.49 -1.79 12.53
N MET A 95 17.40 -1.00 11.97
CA MET A 95 18.79 -0.90 12.44
C MET A 95 18.99 0.12 13.56
N LYS A 96 17.94 0.70 14.04
CA LYS A 96 18.04 1.55 15.24
C LYS A 96 18.12 0.64 16.48
#